data_e9c73fbad45e01d2593e26fc3341e361
#
_entry.id   e9c73fbad45e01d2593e26fc3341e361
#
_cell.length_a   1.000
_cell.length_b   1.000
_cell.length_c   1.000
_cell.angle_alpha   90.00
_cell.angle_beta   90.00
_cell.angle_gamma   90.00
#
_symmetry.space_group_name_H-M   'P 1'
#
loop_
_entity.id
_entity.type
_entity.pdbx_description
1 polymer ?
#
loop_
_entity_poly.entity_id
_entity_poly.type
_entity_poly.pdbx_seq_one_letter_code
_entity_poly.pdbx_strand_id
1 'polypeptide(L)'
;MQPLDPEAESLLRDWIEKADADLEVARRMAAEGADNLRIREIVGFHCQQAAEKYLKALLTRCQIEFPRTHDIKLLLELAGDPVADSLPGAKWLTPFGVAIRYPGDAAEMLPGDEAKAIEIASQVKDAVLAILARE
;
A
#
# COMPACT_ATOMS: atom_id res chain seq x y z
N MET A 1 -3.07 22.92 -3.86
CA MET A 1 -3.45 21.96 -4.91
C MET A 1 -4.72 22.40 -5.60
N GLN A 2 -4.84 22.07 -6.87
CA GLN A 2 -6.05 22.35 -7.65
C GLN A 2 -7.24 21.58 -7.09
N PRO A 3 -8.44 22.19 -7.05
CA PRO A 3 -9.65 21.45 -6.69
C PRO A 3 -9.91 20.31 -7.67
N LEU A 4 -10.41 19.19 -7.15
CA LEU A 4 -10.77 18.04 -7.97
C LEU A 4 -12.21 18.20 -8.46
N ASP A 5 -12.49 17.70 -9.67
CA ASP A 5 -13.86 17.55 -10.12
C ASP A 5 -14.56 16.39 -9.36
N PRO A 6 -15.91 16.31 -9.43
CA PRO A 6 -16.64 15.27 -8.69
C PRO A 6 -16.22 13.83 -9.03
N GLU A 7 -15.87 13.57 -10.29
CA GLU A 7 -15.44 12.25 -10.72
C GLU A 7 -14.09 11.88 -10.08
N ALA A 8 -13.15 12.81 -10.07
CA ALA A 8 -11.84 12.61 -9.45
C ALA A 8 -11.96 12.46 -7.93
N GLU A 9 -12.85 13.23 -7.28
CA GLU A 9 -13.11 13.06 -5.85
C GLU A 9 -13.69 11.70 -5.52
N SER A 10 -14.59 11.18 -6.36
CA SER A 10 -15.16 9.86 -6.21
C SER A 10 -14.07 8.78 -6.34
N LEU A 11 -13.19 8.92 -7.32
CA LEU A 11 -12.08 8.00 -7.52
C LEU A 11 -11.12 8.03 -6.32
N LEU A 12 -10.82 9.20 -5.80
CA LEU A 12 -9.98 9.35 -4.62
C LEU A 12 -10.56 8.59 -3.42
N ARG A 13 -11.87 8.76 -3.17
CA ARG A 13 -12.54 8.04 -2.08
C ARG A 13 -12.49 6.53 -2.28
N ASP A 14 -12.69 6.07 -3.53
CA ASP A 14 -12.63 4.65 -3.84
C ASP A 14 -11.25 4.06 -3.54
N TRP A 15 -10.18 4.76 -3.91
CA TRP A 15 -8.83 4.30 -3.59
C TRP A 15 -8.62 4.15 -2.09
N ILE A 16 -9.06 5.14 -1.30
CA ILE A 16 -8.92 5.11 0.16
C ILE A 16 -9.74 3.97 0.77
N GLU A 17 -10.99 3.79 0.35
CA GLU A 17 -11.85 2.71 0.86
C GLU A 17 -11.26 1.33 0.56
N LYS A 18 -10.75 1.12 -0.66
CA LYS A 18 -10.13 -0.14 -1.04
C LYS A 18 -8.84 -0.38 -0.27
N ALA A 19 -8.04 0.65 -0.09
CA ALA A 19 -6.81 0.55 0.70
C ALA A 19 -7.11 0.21 2.16
N ASP A 20 -8.10 0.89 2.76
CA ASP A 20 -8.53 0.61 4.13
C ASP A 20 -9.02 -0.83 4.29
N ALA A 21 -9.76 -1.34 3.31
CA ALA A 21 -10.25 -2.72 3.33
C ALA A 21 -9.08 -3.72 3.28
N ASP A 22 -8.09 -3.49 2.43
CA ASP A 22 -6.90 -4.35 2.36
C ASP A 22 -6.14 -4.36 3.69
N LEU A 23 -5.96 -3.19 4.31
CA LEU A 23 -5.24 -3.10 5.58
C LEU A 23 -6.01 -3.79 6.72
N GLU A 24 -7.34 -3.66 6.72
CA GLU A 24 -8.20 -4.35 7.69
C GLU A 24 -8.09 -5.86 7.57
N VAL A 25 -8.13 -6.38 6.33
CA VAL A 25 -7.97 -7.82 6.08
C VAL A 25 -6.60 -8.29 6.60
N ALA A 26 -5.54 -7.54 6.30
CA ALA A 26 -4.19 -7.89 6.75
C ALA A 26 -4.13 -7.99 8.29
N ARG A 27 -4.71 -7.02 8.99
CA ARG A 27 -4.72 -7.01 10.46
C ARG A 27 -5.49 -8.20 11.05
N ARG A 28 -6.65 -8.52 10.49
CA ARG A 28 -7.46 -9.65 10.96
C ARG A 28 -6.76 -10.98 10.71
N MET A 29 -6.18 -11.16 9.54
CA MET A 29 -5.46 -12.38 9.21
C MET A 29 -4.22 -12.56 10.10
N ALA A 30 -3.46 -11.50 10.34
CA ALA A 30 -2.30 -11.55 11.22
C ALA A 30 -2.68 -11.91 12.65
N ALA A 31 -3.82 -11.42 13.14
CA ALA A 31 -4.29 -11.71 14.51
C ALA A 31 -4.67 -13.18 14.68
N GLU A 32 -5.13 -13.86 13.62
CA GLU A 32 -5.65 -15.21 13.67
C GLU A 32 -4.63 -16.30 13.31
N GLY A 33 -3.62 -16.00 12.51
CA GLY A 33 -2.81 -17.08 11.95
C GLY A 33 -1.41 -16.71 11.49
N ALA A 34 -0.76 -15.72 12.12
CA ALA A 34 0.56 -15.25 11.70
C ALA A 34 1.68 -16.30 11.81
N ASP A 35 1.47 -17.39 12.54
CA ASP A 35 2.40 -18.52 12.63
C ASP A 35 2.39 -19.42 11.37
N ASN A 36 1.41 -19.25 10.50
CA ASN A 36 1.25 -20.02 9.26
C ASN A 36 1.85 -19.23 8.09
N LEU A 37 2.80 -19.83 7.36
CA LEU A 37 3.44 -19.19 6.21
C LEU A 37 2.41 -18.68 5.19
N ARG A 38 1.38 -19.47 4.88
CA ARG A 38 0.39 -19.06 3.88
C ARG A 38 -0.41 -17.87 4.34
N ILE A 39 -0.72 -17.79 5.62
CA ILE A 39 -1.39 -16.62 6.20
C ILE A 39 -0.46 -15.40 6.16
N ARG A 40 0.84 -15.57 6.47
CA ARG A 40 1.78 -14.47 6.37
C ARG A 40 1.87 -13.92 4.93
N GLU A 41 1.86 -14.80 3.93
CA GLU A 41 1.86 -14.38 2.53
C GLU A 41 0.62 -13.57 2.16
N ILE A 42 -0.56 -13.97 2.66
CA ILE A 42 -1.80 -13.23 2.46
C ILE A 42 -1.72 -11.86 3.12
N VAL A 43 -1.18 -11.79 4.34
CA VAL A 43 -0.97 -10.51 5.03
C VAL A 43 -0.06 -9.61 4.21
N GLY A 44 1.07 -10.12 3.74
CA GLY A 44 2.00 -9.37 2.90
C GLY A 44 1.36 -8.84 1.63
N PHE A 45 0.56 -9.69 0.96
CA PHE A 45 -0.16 -9.29 -0.24
C PHE A 45 -1.12 -8.13 0.04
N HIS A 46 -1.95 -8.24 1.07
CA HIS A 46 -2.91 -7.18 1.38
C HIS A 46 -2.24 -5.89 1.87
N CYS A 47 -1.12 -5.98 2.58
CA CYS A 47 -0.34 -4.81 2.96
C CYS A 47 0.23 -4.10 1.73
N GLN A 48 0.76 -4.86 0.76
CA GLN A 48 1.23 -4.28 -0.48
C GLN A 48 0.09 -3.60 -1.23
N GLN A 49 -1.07 -4.27 -1.35
CA GLN A 49 -2.24 -3.69 -2.00
C GLN A 49 -2.70 -2.41 -1.31
N ALA A 50 -2.70 -2.39 0.03
CA ALA A 50 -3.07 -1.20 0.77
C ALA A 50 -2.12 -0.04 0.48
N ALA A 51 -0.82 -0.26 0.60
CA ALA A 51 0.19 0.76 0.35
C ALA A 51 0.10 1.32 -1.08
N GLU A 52 -0.02 0.42 -2.05
CA GLU A 52 -0.19 0.80 -3.46
C GLU A 52 -1.42 1.71 -3.64
N LYS A 53 -2.55 1.34 -3.08
CA LYS A 53 -3.80 2.09 -3.23
C LYS A 53 -3.78 3.43 -2.51
N TYR A 54 -3.15 3.51 -1.34
CA TYR A 54 -2.96 4.81 -0.67
C TYR A 54 -2.11 5.74 -1.53
N LEU A 55 -1.04 5.25 -2.14
CA LEU A 55 -0.21 6.07 -3.01
C LEU A 55 -0.97 6.49 -4.27
N LYS A 56 -1.78 5.62 -4.84
CA LYS A 56 -2.63 5.97 -5.97
C LYS A 56 -3.68 7.02 -5.60
N ALA A 57 -4.21 6.97 -4.38
CA ALA A 57 -5.08 8.02 -3.86
C ALA A 57 -4.36 9.37 -3.83
N LEU A 58 -3.13 9.39 -3.33
CA LEU A 58 -2.33 10.61 -3.29
C LEU A 58 -2.08 11.16 -4.69
N LEU A 59 -1.67 10.30 -5.62
CA LEU A 59 -1.42 10.72 -7.00
C LEU A 59 -2.69 11.26 -7.68
N THR A 60 -3.83 10.63 -7.40
CA THR A 60 -5.13 11.11 -7.89
C THR A 60 -5.42 12.51 -7.35
N ARG A 61 -5.18 12.73 -6.06
CA ARG A 61 -5.39 14.06 -5.46
C ARG A 61 -4.48 15.12 -6.07
N CYS A 62 -3.24 14.75 -6.35
CA CYS A 62 -2.26 15.65 -6.95
C CYS A 62 -2.41 15.78 -8.47
N GLN A 63 -3.37 15.06 -9.06
CA GLN A 63 -3.61 15.03 -10.51
C GLN A 63 -2.38 14.62 -11.30
N ILE A 64 -1.65 13.64 -10.76
CA ILE A 64 -0.49 13.04 -11.40
C ILE A 64 -0.94 11.71 -12.00
N GLU A 65 -0.79 11.56 -13.32
CA GLU A 65 -1.11 10.32 -14.00
C GLU A 65 -0.12 9.23 -13.63
N PHE A 66 -0.60 8.00 -13.55
CA PHE A 66 0.24 6.84 -13.26
C PHE A 66 -0.24 5.64 -14.10
N PRO A 67 0.69 4.75 -14.49
CA PRO A 67 0.29 3.55 -15.23
C PRO A 67 -0.38 2.53 -14.29
N ARG A 68 -1.01 1.53 -14.88
CA ARG A 68 -1.50 0.38 -14.11
C ARG A 68 -0.28 -0.43 -13.67
N THR A 69 0.12 -0.28 -12.43
CA THR A 69 1.32 -0.89 -11.89
C THR A 69 1.08 -1.36 -10.45
N HIS A 70 1.86 -2.33 -10.02
CA HIS A 70 1.94 -2.79 -8.64
C HIS A 70 3.30 -2.43 -8.02
N ASP A 71 4.09 -1.60 -8.70
CA ASP A 71 5.43 -1.21 -8.27
C ASP A 71 5.36 0.02 -7.36
N ILE A 72 5.49 -0.20 -6.06
CA ILE A 72 5.46 0.87 -5.05
C ILE A 72 6.60 1.86 -5.27
N LYS A 73 7.77 1.39 -5.70
CA LYS A 73 8.91 2.28 -5.96
C LYS A 73 8.56 3.32 -7.03
N LEU A 74 7.92 2.88 -8.13
CA LEU A 74 7.49 3.79 -9.18
C LEU A 74 6.47 4.81 -8.66
N LEU A 75 5.50 4.36 -7.87
CA LEU A 75 4.49 5.27 -7.31
C LEU A 75 5.11 6.31 -6.38
N LEU A 76 6.10 5.91 -5.57
CA LEU A 76 6.85 6.84 -4.72
C LEU A 76 7.64 7.86 -5.56
N GLU A 77 8.27 7.43 -6.64
CA GLU A 77 8.97 8.32 -7.55
C GLU A 77 8.02 9.37 -8.15
N LEU A 78 6.83 8.95 -8.55
CA LEU A 78 5.82 9.86 -9.08
C LEU A 78 5.29 10.83 -8.00
N ALA A 79 5.19 10.39 -6.75
CA ALA A 79 4.74 11.23 -5.65
C ALA A 79 5.78 12.31 -5.28
N GLY A 80 7.04 12.08 -5.58
CA GLY A 80 8.11 13.02 -5.35
C GLY A 80 8.96 12.73 -4.12
N ASP A 81 10.15 13.33 -4.08
CA ASP A 81 11.16 13.04 -3.06
C ASP A 81 10.70 13.23 -1.62
N PRO A 82 9.95 14.31 -1.26
CA PRO A 82 9.50 14.44 0.13
C PRO A 82 8.69 13.26 0.64
N VAL A 83 7.83 12.69 -0.21
CA VAL A 83 7.03 11.50 0.14
C VAL A 83 7.91 10.26 0.18
N ALA A 84 8.71 10.06 -0.86
CA ALA A 84 9.61 8.90 -0.96
C ALA A 84 10.59 8.86 0.21
N ASP A 85 11.16 9.99 0.58
CA ASP A 85 12.12 10.10 1.68
C ASP A 85 11.48 9.81 3.05
N SER A 86 10.18 10.12 3.21
CA SER A 86 9.46 9.84 4.44
C SER A 86 9.05 8.37 4.59
N LEU A 87 9.15 7.59 3.51
CA LEU A 87 8.71 6.19 3.46
C LEU A 87 9.82 5.27 2.93
N PRO A 88 11.02 5.27 3.55
CA PRO A 88 12.16 4.54 2.99
C PRO A 88 11.97 3.03 2.92
N GLY A 89 11.11 2.47 3.77
CA GLY A 89 10.85 1.03 3.82
C GLY A 89 9.74 0.55 2.90
N ALA A 90 8.96 1.46 2.30
CA ALA A 90 7.72 1.07 1.62
C ALA A 90 7.95 0.15 0.42
N LYS A 91 9.05 0.33 -0.32
CA LYS A 91 9.36 -0.51 -1.49
C LYS A 91 9.58 -1.98 -1.13
N TRP A 92 9.90 -2.28 0.13
CA TRP A 92 10.04 -3.66 0.60
C TRP A 92 8.76 -4.47 0.39
N LEU A 93 7.61 -3.83 0.33
CA LEU A 93 6.32 -4.51 0.10
C LEU A 93 6.12 -4.97 -1.34
N THR A 94 6.80 -4.39 -2.32
CA THR A 94 6.54 -4.67 -3.75
C THR A 94 6.53 -6.16 -4.09
N PRO A 95 7.50 -6.99 -3.64
CA PRO A 95 7.51 -8.41 -3.99
C PRO A 95 6.29 -9.19 -3.50
N PHE A 96 5.57 -8.69 -2.51
CA PHE A 96 4.42 -9.39 -1.93
C PHE A 96 3.11 -9.11 -2.69
N GLY A 97 3.13 -8.22 -3.68
CA GLY A 97 1.98 -7.87 -4.52
C GLY A 97 1.56 -8.93 -5.53
N VAL A 98 2.14 -10.12 -5.48
CA VAL A 98 1.79 -11.22 -6.36
C VAL A 98 0.87 -12.19 -5.60
N ALA A 99 -0.38 -12.30 -6.06
CA ALA A 99 -1.38 -13.14 -5.39
C ALA A 99 -1.08 -14.64 -5.53
N ILE A 100 -0.43 -15.04 -6.62
CA ILE A 100 -0.05 -16.43 -6.88
C ILE A 100 1.46 -16.53 -6.93
N ARG A 101 2.01 -17.43 -6.12
CA ARG A 101 3.44 -17.73 -6.11
C ARG A 101 3.67 -19.19 -6.40
N TYR A 102 4.68 -19.46 -7.23
CA TYR A 102 5.11 -20.81 -7.48
C TYR A 102 6.11 -21.28 -6.42
N PRO A 103 6.12 -22.56 -6.08
CA PRO A 103 7.15 -23.08 -5.18
C PRO A 103 8.56 -22.69 -5.66
N GLY A 104 9.37 -22.17 -4.75
CA GLY A 104 10.73 -21.71 -5.08
C GLY A 104 10.85 -20.25 -5.41
N ASP A 105 9.75 -19.47 -5.46
CA ASP A 105 9.82 -18.03 -5.60
C ASP A 105 10.54 -17.40 -4.40
N ALA A 106 11.39 -16.39 -4.68
CA ALA A 106 12.34 -15.88 -3.70
C ALA A 106 11.75 -15.03 -2.59
N ALA A 107 10.54 -14.48 -2.78
CA ALA A 107 9.98 -13.52 -1.83
C ALA A 107 9.14 -14.25 -0.78
N GLU A 108 9.77 -14.85 0.21
CA GLU A 108 9.08 -15.48 1.33
C GLU A 108 8.88 -14.52 2.50
N MET A 109 7.75 -14.66 3.17
CA MET A 109 7.44 -13.96 4.42
C MET A 109 7.98 -14.78 5.60
N LEU A 110 9.00 -14.27 6.25
CA LEU A 110 9.56 -14.89 7.45
C LEU A 110 8.70 -14.57 8.67
N PRO A 111 8.78 -15.37 9.75
CA PRO A 111 8.09 -15.03 11.00
C PRO A 111 8.45 -13.62 11.46
N GLY A 112 7.43 -12.81 11.74
CA GLY A 112 7.60 -11.41 12.09
C GLY A 112 7.43 -10.43 10.92
N ASP A 113 7.58 -10.90 9.70
CA ASP A 113 7.43 -10.03 8.51
C ASP A 113 5.99 -9.55 8.35
N GLU A 114 4.99 -10.30 8.82
CA GLU A 114 3.59 -9.86 8.81
C GLU A 114 3.39 -8.60 9.65
N ALA A 115 4.04 -8.50 10.81
CA ALA A 115 3.98 -7.31 11.63
C ALA A 115 4.69 -6.13 10.97
N LYS A 116 5.85 -6.38 10.36
CA LYS A 116 6.59 -5.38 9.61
C LYS A 116 5.78 -4.84 8.42
N ALA A 117 5.12 -5.74 7.70
CA ALA A 117 4.30 -5.36 6.55
C ALA A 117 3.14 -4.45 6.98
N ILE A 118 2.45 -4.80 8.06
CA ILE A 118 1.36 -3.98 8.59
C ILE A 118 1.86 -2.62 9.04
N GLU A 119 3.00 -2.56 9.74
CA GLU A 119 3.59 -1.31 10.18
C GLU A 119 3.91 -0.41 9.00
N ILE A 120 4.56 -0.96 7.96
CA ILE A 120 4.90 -0.19 6.75
C ILE A 120 3.64 0.30 6.03
N ALA A 121 2.65 -0.56 5.84
CA ALA A 121 1.40 -0.15 5.19
C ALA A 121 0.68 0.93 6.00
N SER A 122 0.70 0.84 7.33
CA SER A 122 0.15 1.85 8.22
C SER A 122 0.89 3.19 8.12
N GLN A 123 2.21 3.16 7.97
CA GLN A 123 3.01 4.36 7.76
C GLN A 123 2.65 5.04 6.44
N VAL A 124 2.45 4.26 5.39
CA VAL A 124 2.02 4.80 4.09
C VAL A 124 0.66 5.47 4.22
N LYS A 125 -0.29 4.80 4.87
CA LYS A 125 -1.61 5.37 5.16
C LYS A 125 -1.49 6.71 5.88
N ASP A 126 -0.75 6.73 6.98
CA ASP A 126 -0.63 7.94 7.81
C ASP A 126 0.00 9.10 7.04
N ALA A 127 1.04 8.82 6.26
CA ALA A 127 1.70 9.83 5.44
C ALA A 127 0.76 10.41 4.38
N VAL A 128 0.03 9.55 3.69
CA VAL A 128 -0.91 9.98 2.65
C VAL A 128 -2.06 10.78 3.26
N LEU A 129 -2.68 10.29 4.33
CA LEU A 129 -3.79 10.99 4.96
C LEU A 129 -3.37 12.33 5.54
N ALA A 130 -2.14 12.44 6.08
CA ALA A 130 -1.62 13.71 6.56
C ALA A 130 -1.49 14.75 5.44
N ILE A 131 -1.05 14.33 4.26
CA ILE A 131 -0.97 15.22 3.10
C ILE A 131 -2.36 15.63 2.63
N LEU A 132 -3.29 14.68 2.54
CA LEU A 132 -4.67 14.96 2.12
C LEU A 132 -5.37 15.91 3.10
N ALA A 133 -5.08 15.83 4.38
CA ALA A 133 -5.68 16.66 5.41
C ALA A 133 -5.18 18.13 5.38
N ARG A 134 -4.11 18.43 4.66
CA ARG A 134 -3.59 19.80 4.51
C ARG A 134 -4.40 20.64 3.52
N GLU A 135 -5.34 20.04 2.86
CA GLU A 135 -6.18 20.67 1.83
C GLU A 135 -7.26 21.60 2.38
#